data_9126f7ea90621448700584d9588f23d6
#
_entry.id   9126f7ea90621448700584d9588f23d6
#
_cell.length_a   1.000
_cell.length_b   1.000
_cell.length_c   1.000
_cell.angle_alpha   90.00
_cell.angle_beta   90.00
_cell.angle_gamma   90.00
#
_symmetry.space_group_name_H-M   'P 1'
#
loop_
_entity.id
_entity.type
_entity.pdbx_description
1 polymer ?
#
loop_
_entity_poly.entity_id
_entity_poly.type
_entity_poly.pdbx_seq_one_letter_code
_entity_poly.pdbx_strand_id
1 'polypeptide(L)'
;MRKAAAVIIVIVGLLLWAWPALAGDIVTMPTANQVGAGDVDLGQYYINYDFDSPFAPEFVFFTTMYVGVTDWLEIDAIFADPDGVDSQTILNATALVLSERKGGKADVVVGMRDMGDNLTRMFPPGNGFAPGPFIAAAKTLNPPPGPPTRANCPIWRLHLGLGTELGLGTDADNLNGSGLFGGVQALVTPQVGAIALWDGTDDILGVTYTPTPKSPTFKGGVFGDHWWIGASYTFTH
;
A
#
# COMPACT_ATOMS: atom_id res chain seq x y z
N MET A 1 21.58 -19.00 -0.91
CA MET A 1 21.35 -19.43 0.48
C MET A 1 21.83 -18.42 1.55
N ARG A 2 22.99 -17.75 1.44
CA ARG A 2 23.46 -16.77 2.45
C ARG A 2 22.60 -15.48 2.49
N LYS A 3 22.08 -15.01 1.35
CA LYS A 3 21.22 -13.81 1.28
C LYS A 3 19.83 -14.03 1.93
N ALA A 4 19.24 -15.21 1.74
CA ALA A 4 17.95 -15.54 2.37
C ALA A 4 18.04 -15.62 3.91
N ALA A 5 19.15 -16.11 4.46
CA ALA A 5 19.36 -16.16 5.89
C ALA A 5 19.49 -14.75 6.52
N ALA A 6 20.11 -13.81 5.82
CA ALA A 6 20.24 -12.43 6.30
C ALA A 6 18.87 -11.71 6.33
N VAL A 7 18.03 -11.94 5.32
CA VAL A 7 16.65 -11.38 5.27
C VAL A 7 15.80 -11.92 6.42
N ILE A 8 15.89 -13.24 6.69
CA ILE A 8 15.16 -13.86 7.81
C ILE A 8 15.63 -13.30 9.17
N ILE A 9 16.90 -13.04 9.35
CA ILE A 9 17.45 -12.49 10.61
C ILE A 9 16.99 -11.04 10.82
N VAL A 10 16.90 -10.24 9.75
CA VAL A 10 16.36 -8.87 9.83
C VAL A 10 14.87 -8.90 10.17
N ILE A 11 14.09 -9.78 9.56
CA ILE A 11 12.67 -9.96 9.87
C ILE A 11 12.46 -10.40 11.32
N VAL A 12 13.24 -11.35 11.81
CA VAL A 12 13.15 -11.83 13.20
C VAL A 12 13.64 -10.78 14.21
N GLY A 13 14.64 -9.97 13.87
CA GLY A 13 15.16 -8.90 14.73
C GLY A 13 14.21 -7.72 14.91
N LEU A 14 13.35 -7.47 13.93
CA LEU A 14 12.33 -6.40 13.97
C LEU A 14 11.07 -6.77 14.77
N LEU A 15 10.93 -8.03 15.18
CA LEU A 15 9.70 -8.57 15.81
C LEU A 15 9.46 -8.12 17.26
N LEU A 16 10.25 -7.22 17.84
CA LEU A 16 10.22 -7.03 19.29
C LEU A 16 9.59 -5.73 19.82
N TRP A 17 9.22 -4.73 18.99
CA TRP A 17 8.68 -3.48 19.54
C TRP A 17 7.78 -2.71 18.54
N ALA A 18 6.45 -2.57 18.74
CA ALA A 18 5.61 -1.41 18.41
C ALA A 18 4.08 -1.61 18.37
N TRP A 19 3.35 -0.53 18.23
CA TRP A 19 1.89 -0.42 18.19
C TRP A 19 1.35 -0.45 16.74
N PRO A 20 0.11 -0.98 16.49
CA PRO A 20 -0.38 -1.07 15.13
C PRO A 20 -0.89 0.27 14.65
N ALA A 21 -0.37 0.74 13.56
CA ALA A 21 -1.09 1.64 12.69
C ALA A 21 -1.69 0.79 11.55
N LEU A 22 -2.94 1.06 11.19
CA LEU A 22 -3.51 0.66 9.91
C LEU A 22 -2.94 1.60 8.82
N ALA A 23 -1.64 1.88 8.90
CA ALA A 23 -0.95 2.77 8.01
C ALA A 23 -0.24 1.95 6.93
N GLY A 24 -0.13 2.51 5.79
CA GLY A 24 0.55 1.96 4.63
C GLY A 24 -0.41 1.60 3.51
N ASP A 25 -0.03 2.05 2.34
CA ASP A 25 -0.71 1.73 1.10
C ASP A 25 -0.73 0.22 0.89
N ILE A 26 -1.78 -0.25 0.26
CA ILE A 26 -1.79 -1.57 -0.31
C ILE A 26 -0.90 -1.47 -1.53
N VAL A 27 0.14 -2.24 -1.56
CA VAL A 27 1.29 -2.36 -2.46
C VAL A 27 1.29 -1.47 -3.73
N THR A 28 0.14 -1.09 -4.25
CA THR A 28 0.03 -0.42 -5.54
C THR A 28 -0.92 0.77 -5.60
N MET A 29 -1.85 0.88 -4.63
CA MET A 29 -2.90 1.89 -4.68
C MET A 29 -2.69 2.96 -3.60
N PRO A 30 -2.62 4.24 -3.98
CA PRO A 30 -2.61 5.33 -3.01
C PRO A 30 -3.87 5.29 -2.16
N THR A 31 -3.73 5.39 -0.87
CA THR A 31 -4.88 5.50 0.04
C THR A 31 -4.81 6.82 0.81
N ALA A 32 -5.92 7.23 1.43
CA ALA A 32 -5.90 8.35 2.35
C ALA A 32 -5.49 7.94 3.79
N ASN A 33 -4.84 6.78 3.94
CA ASN A 33 -4.27 6.35 5.20
C ASN A 33 -2.84 6.88 5.28
N GLN A 34 -2.54 7.69 6.29
CA GLN A 34 -1.19 8.22 6.49
C GLN A 34 -0.57 7.70 7.78
N VAL A 35 0.73 7.56 7.75
CA VAL A 35 1.56 7.35 8.93
C VAL A 35 1.55 8.61 9.80
N GLY A 36 1.47 8.47 11.11
CA GLY A 36 1.47 9.61 12.05
C GLY A 36 2.77 10.40 11.99
N ALA A 37 2.73 11.68 12.43
CA ALA A 37 3.93 12.51 12.48
C ALA A 37 5.02 11.88 13.36
N GLY A 38 6.21 11.70 12.80
CA GLY A 38 7.35 11.05 13.46
C GLY A 38 7.32 9.53 13.42
N ASP A 39 6.22 8.91 12.96
CA ASP A 39 6.12 7.46 12.82
C ASP A 39 6.77 7.01 11.49
N VAL A 40 7.25 5.79 11.47
CA VAL A 40 7.83 5.14 10.28
C VAL A 40 7.19 3.77 10.11
N ASP A 41 6.61 3.49 8.94
CA ASP A 41 6.14 2.15 8.57
C ASP A 41 7.15 1.53 7.59
N LEU A 42 7.62 0.34 7.91
CA LEU A 42 8.48 -0.45 7.06
C LEU A 42 7.75 -1.71 6.62
N GLY A 43 7.72 -1.97 5.33
CA GLY A 43 7.09 -3.14 4.76
C GLY A 43 8.00 -3.92 3.83
N GLN A 44 7.75 -5.22 3.71
CA GLN A 44 8.32 -6.07 2.68
C GLN A 44 7.20 -6.88 2.04
N TYR A 45 7.20 -6.91 0.71
CA TYR A 45 6.19 -7.58 -0.09
C TYR A 45 6.87 -8.38 -1.19
N TYR A 46 6.31 -9.51 -1.48
CA TYR A 46 6.62 -10.33 -2.64
C TYR A 46 5.38 -10.40 -3.50
N ILE A 47 5.51 -10.05 -4.77
CA ILE A 47 4.46 -10.18 -5.76
C ILE A 47 4.95 -11.15 -6.82
N ASN A 48 4.15 -12.16 -7.09
CA ASN A 48 4.38 -13.08 -8.19
C ASN A 48 3.60 -12.55 -9.39
N TYR A 49 4.31 -12.12 -10.41
CA TYR A 49 3.72 -11.70 -11.67
C TYR A 49 3.76 -12.87 -12.65
N ASP A 50 2.59 -13.29 -13.14
CA ASP A 50 2.47 -14.29 -14.19
C ASP A 50 2.20 -13.55 -15.52
N PHE A 51 3.22 -12.83 -15.99
CA PHE A 51 3.10 -12.15 -17.29
C PHE A 51 3.46 -13.14 -18.40
N ASP A 52 2.59 -13.26 -19.39
CA ASP A 52 2.86 -13.98 -20.65
C ASP A 52 3.94 -13.30 -21.53
N SER A 53 4.83 -12.52 -20.93
CA SER A 53 5.89 -11.77 -21.60
C SER A 53 7.26 -12.23 -21.16
N PRO A 54 8.13 -12.68 -22.07
CA PRO A 54 9.50 -13.10 -21.73
C PRO A 54 10.40 -11.92 -21.27
N PHE A 55 9.90 -10.70 -21.28
CA PHE A 55 10.61 -9.49 -20.87
C PHE A 55 10.10 -8.91 -19.54
N ALA A 56 9.06 -9.48 -18.96
CA ALA A 56 8.54 -9.06 -17.68
C ALA A 56 9.12 -9.91 -16.55
N PRO A 57 9.35 -9.35 -15.36
CA PRO A 57 9.83 -10.11 -14.22
C PRO A 57 8.79 -11.14 -13.78
N GLU A 58 9.21 -12.36 -13.44
CA GLU A 58 8.32 -13.38 -12.88
C GLU A 58 7.87 -13.00 -11.46
N PHE A 59 8.69 -12.24 -10.75
CA PHE A 59 8.36 -11.74 -9.42
C PHE A 59 9.07 -10.42 -9.12
N VAL A 60 8.53 -9.68 -8.16
CA VAL A 60 9.15 -8.46 -7.64
C VAL A 60 9.13 -8.48 -6.12
N PHE A 61 10.27 -8.18 -5.50
CA PHE A 61 10.35 -7.84 -4.10
C PHE A 61 10.24 -6.33 -3.91
N PHE A 62 9.33 -5.91 -3.06
CA PHE A 62 9.21 -4.52 -2.65
C PHE A 62 9.61 -4.36 -1.19
N THR A 63 10.48 -3.42 -0.92
CA THR A 63 10.70 -2.90 0.43
C THR A 63 10.13 -1.49 0.47
N THR A 64 9.16 -1.25 1.33
CA THR A 64 8.48 0.04 1.47
C THR A 64 8.89 0.72 2.75
N MET A 65 9.06 2.03 2.70
CA MET A 65 9.30 2.89 3.84
C MET A 65 8.40 4.12 3.74
N TYR A 66 7.44 4.24 4.66
CA TYR A 66 6.58 5.40 4.79
C TYR A 66 7.01 6.19 6.02
N VAL A 67 7.17 7.50 5.88
CA VAL A 67 7.59 8.40 6.95
C VAL A 67 6.59 9.53 7.10
N GLY A 68 5.93 9.60 8.24
CA GLY A 68 5.11 10.75 8.62
C GLY A 68 6.00 11.93 9.02
N VAL A 69 6.26 12.84 8.09
CA VAL A 69 7.12 14.00 8.33
C VAL A 69 6.42 15.00 9.25
N THR A 70 5.13 15.19 9.05
CA THR A 70 4.25 16.03 9.86
C THR A 70 2.86 15.38 9.96
N ASP A 71 1.93 15.98 10.73
CA ASP A 71 0.52 15.56 10.79
C ASP A 71 -0.23 15.63 9.45
N TRP A 72 0.38 16.18 8.42
CA TRP A 72 -0.26 16.38 7.12
C TRP A 72 0.63 15.99 5.93
N LEU A 73 1.90 15.66 6.14
CA LEU A 73 2.85 15.28 5.08
C LEU A 73 3.47 13.92 5.38
N GLU A 74 3.34 13.02 4.44
CA GLU A 74 4.02 11.73 4.38
C GLU A 74 4.92 11.70 3.14
N ILE A 75 6.09 11.10 3.29
CA ILE A 75 7.00 10.77 2.20
C ILE A 75 7.22 9.27 2.26
N ASP A 76 7.15 8.62 1.13
CA ASP A 76 7.44 7.20 1.04
C ASP A 76 8.49 6.89 -0.04
N ALA A 77 9.25 5.84 0.24
CA ALA A 77 10.21 5.25 -0.67
C ALA A 77 9.89 3.77 -0.84
N ILE A 78 9.81 3.32 -2.07
CA ILE A 78 9.59 1.92 -2.43
C ILE A 78 10.83 1.46 -3.20
N PHE A 79 11.52 0.48 -2.65
CA PHE A 79 12.64 -0.18 -3.30
C PHE A 79 12.11 -1.46 -3.94
N ALA A 80 12.06 -1.47 -5.25
CA ALA A 80 11.61 -2.59 -6.05
C ALA A 80 12.81 -3.37 -6.60
N ASP A 81 12.81 -4.66 -6.40
CA ASP A 81 13.86 -5.59 -6.86
C ASP A 81 13.20 -6.68 -7.72
N PRO A 82 12.97 -6.40 -9.01
CA PRO A 82 12.37 -7.34 -9.95
C PRO A 82 13.39 -8.39 -10.40
N ASP A 83 12.91 -9.60 -10.66
CA ASP A 83 13.75 -10.64 -11.23
C ASP A 83 14.22 -10.29 -12.65
N GLY A 84 15.53 -10.38 -12.88
CA GLY A 84 16.13 -10.16 -14.19
C GLY A 84 16.18 -8.70 -14.68
N VAL A 85 15.79 -7.74 -13.87
CA VAL A 85 15.82 -6.30 -14.18
C VAL A 85 16.54 -5.54 -13.07
N ASP A 86 17.12 -4.38 -13.39
CA ASP A 86 17.78 -3.54 -12.40
C ASP A 86 16.79 -3.03 -11.34
N SER A 87 17.20 -3.10 -10.07
CA SER A 87 16.42 -2.58 -8.94
C SER A 87 16.14 -1.09 -9.08
N GLN A 88 14.94 -0.66 -8.70
CA GLN A 88 14.48 0.72 -8.82
C GLN A 88 14.05 1.27 -7.46
N THR A 89 14.14 2.60 -7.32
CA THR A 89 13.63 3.32 -6.14
C THR A 89 12.53 4.26 -6.58
N ILE A 90 11.34 4.05 -6.08
CA ILE A 90 10.16 4.88 -6.35
C ILE A 90 9.98 5.82 -5.17
N LEU A 91 9.84 7.10 -5.42
CA LEU A 91 9.61 8.12 -4.38
C LEU A 91 8.23 8.72 -4.57
N ASN A 92 7.45 8.76 -3.50
CA ASN A 92 6.14 9.39 -3.48
C ASN A 92 6.07 10.43 -2.35
N ALA A 93 5.11 11.34 -2.47
CA ALA A 93 4.78 12.29 -1.41
C ALA A 93 3.27 12.47 -1.36
N THR A 94 2.71 12.52 -0.14
CA THR A 94 1.27 12.62 0.10
C THR A 94 0.99 13.68 1.16
N ALA A 95 0.09 14.59 0.85
CA ALA A 95 -0.35 15.65 1.76
C ALA A 95 -1.82 15.46 2.16
N LEU A 96 -2.09 15.37 3.46
CA LEU A 96 -3.45 15.31 4.03
C LEU A 96 -4.07 16.72 4.04
N VAL A 97 -5.12 16.89 3.25
CA VAL A 97 -5.84 18.16 3.11
C VAL A 97 -7.02 18.26 4.09
N LEU A 98 -7.72 17.15 4.28
CA LEU A 98 -8.82 17.03 5.26
C LEU A 98 -8.61 15.78 6.09
N SER A 99 -8.99 15.81 7.38
CA SER A 99 -8.86 14.66 8.26
C SER A 99 -10.13 14.40 9.07
N GLU A 100 -10.63 13.17 9.05
CA GLU A 100 -11.71 12.71 9.92
C GLU A 100 -11.33 12.86 11.41
N ARG A 101 -10.07 12.60 11.76
CA ARG A 101 -9.56 12.74 13.14
C ARG A 101 -9.60 14.18 13.65
N LYS A 102 -9.54 15.16 12.74
CA LYS A 102 -9.61 16.60 13.04
C LYS A 102 -11.02 17.17 12.82
N GLY A 103 -12.07 16.33 12.75
CA GLY A 103 -13.46 16.72 12.58
C GLY A 103 -13.93 16.88 11.14
N GLY A 104 -13.12 16.49 10.17
CA GLY A 104 -13.53 16.41 8.77
C GLY A 104 -14.55 15.28 8.53
N LYS A 105 -15.26 15.36 7.42
CA LYS A 105 -16.25 14.32 7.03
C LYS A 105 -15.59 13.11 6.39
N ALA A 106 -14.36 13.24 5.91
CA ALA A 106 -13.54 12.24 5.29
C ALA A 106 -12.06 12.63 5.45
N ASP A 107 -11.15 11.68 5.33
CA ASP A 107 -9.76 11.99 5.03
C ASP A 107 -9.64 12.26 3.53
N VAL A 108 -8.93 13.32 3.15
CA VAL A 108 -8.64 13.65 1.75
C VAL A 108 -7.17 13.96 1.64
N VAL A 109 -6.50 13.30 0.72
CA VAL A 109 -5.09 13.51 0.42
C VAL A 109 -4.91 13.93 -1.03
N VAL A 110 -3.87 14.70 -1.28
CA VAL A 110 -3.30 14.93 -2.60
C VAL A 110 -1.86 14.46 -2.59
N GLY A 111 -1.39 13.90 -3.68
CA GLY A 111 -0.03 13.38 -3.72
C GLY A 111 0.55 13.35 -5.11
N MET A 112 1.83 12.97 -5.14
CA MET A 112 2.61 12.72 -6.33
C MET A 112 3.23 11.34 -6.21
N ARG A 113 3.01 10.50 -7.19
CA ARG A 113 3.56 9.16 -7.27
C ARG A 113 4.72 9.13 -8.26
N ASP A 114 5.71 8.29 -7.94
CA ASP A 114 6.88 8.04 -8.76
C ASP A 114 7.56 9.33 -9.27
N MET A 115 7.93 10.21 -8.36
CA MET A 115 8.57 11.50 -8.67
C MET A 115 9.87 11.36 -9.50
N GLY A 116 10.43 10.16 -9.58
CA GLY A 116 11.65 9.85 -10.34
C GLY A 116 11.42 9.21 -11.71
N ASP A 117 10.17 8.93 -12.08
CA ASP A 117 9.83 8.17 -13.30
C ASP A 117 10.59 6.83 -13.39
N ASN A 118 10.65 6.11 -12.28
CA ASN A 118 11.41 4.86 -12.20
C ASN A 118 10.55 3.62 -12.48
N LEU A 119 9.23 3.71 -12.29
CA LEU A 119 8.31 2.62 -12.60
C LEU A 119 8.29 2.29 -14.10
N THR A 120 8.34 3.31 -14.97
CA THR A 120 8.38 3.12 -16.42
C THR A 120 9.61 2.36 -16.89
N ARG A 121 10.67 2.33 -16.07
CA ARG A 121 11.92 1.58 -16.37
C ARG A 121 11.85 0.12 -15.98
N MET A 122 10.95 -0.25 -15.09
CA MET A 122 10.80 -1.63 -14.61
C MET A 122 9.93 -2.48 -15.53
N PHE A 123 9.01 -1.83 -16.23
CA PHE A 123 8.01 -2.48 -17.04
C PHE A 123 8.17 -2.08 -18.51
N PRO A 124 7.84 -2.97 -19.45
CA PRO A 124 7.93 -2.64 -20.89
C PRO A 124 7.14 -1.38 -21.24
N PRO A 125 7.56 -0.60 -22.24
CA PRO A 125 6.83 0.56 -22.70
C PRO A 125 5.37 0.22 -23.05
N GLY A 126 4.43 0.99 -22.51
CA GLY A 126 2.99 0.79 -22.72
C GLY A 126 2.24 0.17 -21.56
N ASN A 127 2.92 -0.23 -20.48
CA ASN A 127 2.27 -0.84 -19.31
C ASN A 127 1.73 0.18 -18.28
N GLY A 128 1.43 1.40 -18.69
CA GLY A 128 0.59 2.33 -17.94
C GLY A 128 1.16 2.90 -16.64
N PHE A 129 2.43 2.69 -16.34
CA PHE A 129 3.07 3.30 -15.19
C PHE A 129 3.64 4.66 -15.55
N ALA A 130 2.97 5.73 -15.18
CA ALA A 130 3.49 7.08 -15.34
C ALA A 130 3.60 7.77 -13.96
N PRO A 131 4.65 8.56 -13.74
CA PRO A 131 4.68 9.45 -12.61
C PRO A 131 3.50 10.42 -12.69
N GLY A 132 2.81 10.65 -11.59
CA GLY A 132 1.67 11.53 -11.69
C GLY A 132 1.01 11.94 -10.38
N PRO A 133 0.33 13.09 -10.42
CA PRO A 133 -0.47 13.54 -9.31
C PRO A 133 -1.71 12.67 -9.11
N PHE A 134 -2.13 12.59 -7.86
CA PHE A 134 -3.39 11.94 -7.50
C PHE A 134 -4.11 12.71 -6.39
N ILE A 135 -5.41 12.46 -6.28
CA ILE A 135 -6.24 12.81 -5.13
C ILE A 135 -6.96 11.55 -4.66
N ALA A 136 -6.95 11.31 -3.36
CA ALA A 136 -7.69 10.19 -2.77
C ALA A 136 -8.49 10.66 -1.56
N ALA A 137 -9.65 10.05 -1.37
CA ALA A 137 -10.50 10.25 -0.22
C ALA A 137 -10.80 8.91 0.46
N ALA A 138 -10.88 8.91 1.78
CA ALA A 138 -11.34 7.76 2.53
C ALA A 138 -12.34 8.17 3.61
N LYS A 139 -13.34 7.32 3.83
CA LYS A 139 -14.41 7.55 4.79
C LYS A 139 -14.66 6.31 5.63
N THR A 140 -14.55 6.47 6.95
CA THR A 140 -14.96 5.44 7.91
C THR A 140 -16.48 5.52 8.10
N LEU A 141 -17.19 4.43 7.77
CA LEU A 141 -18.67 4.43 7.78
C LEU A 141 -19.23 4.29 9.19
N ASN A 142 -18.57 3.53 10.05
CA ASN A 142 -19.00 3.25 11.42
C ASN A 142 -17.81 3.39 12.39
N PRO A 143 -17.29 4.62 12.58
CA PRO A 143 -16.16 4.85 13.46
C PRO A 143 -16.52 4.43 14.88
N PRO A 144 -15.69 3.59 15.53
CA PRO A 144 -15.93 3.21 16.91
C PRO A 144 -15.64 4.39 17.85
N PRO A 145 -16.31 4.47 19.01
CA PRO A 145 -16.04 5.52 20.00
C PRO A 145 -14.68 5.38 20.70
N GLY A 146 -13.92 4.36 20.37
CA GLY A 146 -12.62 4.06 20.97
C GLY A 146 -11.85 3.00 20.17
N PRO A 147 -10.83 2.37 20.74
CA PRO A 147 -10.07 1.33 20.05
C PRO A 147 -10.97 0.20 19.53
N PRO A 148 -10.59 -0.44 18.40
CA PRO A 148 -11.32 -1.58 17.87
C PRO A 148 -11.44 -2.72 18.90
N THR A 149 -12.65 -3.22 19.08
CA THR A 149 -12.96 -4.38 19.90
C THR A 149 -13.83 -5.35 19.10
N ARG A 150 -13.98 -6.59 19.56
CA ARG A 150 -14.90 -7.54 18.91
C ARG A 150 -16.34 -7.06 18.89
N ALA A 151 -16.73 -6.22 19.85
CA ALA A 151 -18.11 -5.71 19.95
C ALA A 151 -18.41 -4.58 18.95
N ASN A 152 -17.38 -3.84 18.49
CA ASN A 152 -17.54 -2.75 17.54
C ASN A 152 -16.97 -3.04 16.14
N CYS A 153 -16.52 -4.25 15.88
CA CYS A 153 -16.22 -4.74 14.54
C CYS A 153 -17.47 -5.37 13.89
N PRO A 154 -17.59 -5.36 12.57
CA PRO A 154 -16.59 -4.84 11.62
C PRO A 154 -16.62 -3.30 11.51
N ILE A 155 -15.43 -2.72 11.27
CA ILE A 155 -15.28 -1.29 10.95
C ILE A 155 -14.99 -1.19 9.46
N TRP A 156 -15.82 -0.45 8.73
CA TRP A 156 -15.72 -0.31 7.28
C TRP A 156 -15.11 1.03 6.91
N ARG A 157 -14.20 1.02 5.94
CA ARG A 157 -13.60 2.22 5.37
C ARG A 157 -13.68 2.15 3.84
N LEU A 158 -14.33 3.15 3.25
CA LEU A 158 -14.39 3.34 1.80
C LEU A 158 -13.21 4.17 1.34
N HIS A 159 -12.72 3.85 0.15
CA HIS A 159 -11.66 4.58 -0.55
C HIS A 159 -12.13 4.93 -1.96
N LEU A 160 -11.81 6.13 -2.42
CA LEU A 160 -12.05 6.59 -3.78
C LEU A 160 -10.97 7.58 -4.15
N GLY A 161 -10.46 7.51 -5.36
CA GLY A 161 -9.46 8.45 -5.83
C GLY A 161 -9.42 8.57 -7.34
N LEU A 162 -8.67 9.58 -7.75
CA LEU A 162 -8.36 9.89 -9.14
C LEU A 162 -6.86 10.15 -9.25
N GLY A 163 -6.22 9.63 -10.26
CA GLY A 163 -4.82 9.88 -10.53
C GLY A 163 -4.50 9.71 -12.00
N THR A 164 -3.30 10.07 -12.38
CA THR A 164 -2.80 9.77 -13.71
C THR A 164 -2.31 8.32 -13.72
N GLU A 165 -2.84 7.51 -14.62
CA GLU A 165 -2.38 6.15 -14.96
C GLU A 165 -1.87 5.32 -13.78
N LEU A 166 -2.79 4.88 -12.88
CA LEU A 166 -2.44 4.19 -11.64
C LEU A 166 -2.45 2.66 -11.74
N GLY A 167 -2.78 2.10 -12.89
CA GLY A 167 -2.91 0.65 -13.02
C GLY A 167 -1.57 -0.08 -13.02
N LEU A 168 -1.51 -1.22 -12.33
CA LEU A 168 -0.51 -2.28 -12.55
C LEU A 168 -0.94 -3.24 -13.66
N GLY A 169 -2.00 -2.88 -14.39
CA GLY A 169 -2.66 -3.75 -15.35
C GLY A 169 -1.81 -4.07 -16.56
N THR A 170 -1.92 -5.31 -16.98
CA THR A 170 -1.20 -5.91 -18.10
C THR A 170 -1.71 -5.46 -19.48
N ASP A 171 -2.85 -4.76 -19.54
CA ASP A 171 -3.48 -4.33 -20.80
C ASP A 171 -3.47 -2.80 -20.94
N ALA A 172 -2.40 -2.29 -21.54
CA ALA A 172 -2.28 -0.88 -21.92
C ALA A 172 -3.47 -0.39 -22.80
N ASP A 173 -4.17 -1.29 -23.47
CA ASP A 173 -5.32 -0.99 -24.33
C ASP A 173 -6.61 -0.67 -23.53
N ASN A 174 -6.68 -1.02 -22.24
CA ASN A 174 -7.85 -0.80 -21.37
C ASN A 174 -7.72 0.40 -20.43
N LEU A 175 -6.60 1.09 -20.45
CA LEU A 175 -6.44 2.35 -19.73
C LEU A 175 -7.34 3.42 -20.35
N ASN A 176 -8.61 3.42 -19.97
CA ASN A 176 -9.60 4.43 -20.39
C ASN A 176 -9.26 5.85 -19.90
N GLY A 177 -8.00 6.13 -19.56
CA GLY A 177 -7.50 7.44 -19.17
C GLY A 177 -8.19 8.08 -17.96
N SER A 178 -9.08 7.34 -17.26
CA SER A 178 -9.84 7.91 -16.16
C SER A 178 -9.05 8.04 -14.88
N GLY A 179 -8.03 7.21 -14.68
CA GLY A 179 -7.25 7.17 -13.43
C GLY A 179 -8.10 6.99 -12.16
N LEU A 180 -9.34 6.52 -12.32
CA LEU A 180 -10.23 6.26 -11.19
C LEU A 180 -9.81 4.98 -10.47
N PHE A 181 -9.75 5.02 -9.16
CA PHE A 181 -9.49 3.86 -8.32
C PHE A 181 -10.35 3.93 -7.05
N GLY A 182 -10.55 2.81 -6.37
CA GLY A 182 -11.33 2.82 -5.14
C GLY A 182 -11.58 1.44 -4.57
N GLY A 183 -12.38 1.38 -3.50
CA GLY A 183 -12.78 0.13 -2.90
C GLY A 183 -13.12 0.23 -1.43
N VAL A 184 -13.06 -0.90 -0.74
CA VAL A 184 -13.42 -1.01 0.66
C VAL A 184 -12.39 -1.80 1.45
N GLN A 185 -12.10 -1.32 2.65
CA GLN A 185 -11.40 -2.07 3.69
C GLN A 185 -12.37 -2.35 4.83
N ALA A 186 -12.23 -3.51 5.46
CA ALA A 186 -12.97 -3.87 6.66
C ALA A 186 -12.02 -4.40 7.72
N LEU A 187 -12.05 -3.83 8.92
CA LEU A 187 -11.46 -4.46 10.09
C LEU A 187 -12.52 -5.42 10.67
N VAL A 188 -12.45 -6.69 10.27
CA VAL A 188 -13.45 -7.72 10.59
C VAL A 188 -13.40 -8.09 12.08
N THR A 189 -12.20 -8.14 12.63
CA THR A 189 -11.93 -8.26 14.08
C THR A 189 -10.78 -7.32 14.43
N PRO A 190 -10.47 -7.07 15.70
CA PRO A 190 -9.29 -6.25 16.05
C PRO A 190 -7.96 -6.75 15.47
N GLN A 191 -7.88 -8.02 15.06
CA GLN A 191 -6.67 -8.63 14.52
C GLN A 191 -6.74 -8.90 13.01
N VAL A 192 -7.95 -9.00 12.43
CA VAL A 192 -8.13 -9.45 11.04
C VAL A 192 -8.81 -8.36 10.23
N GLY A 193 -8.18 -7.96 9.15
CA GLY A 193 -8.75 -7.08 8.14
C GLY A 193 -9.02 -7.82 6.82
N ALA A 194 -9.89 -7.26 6.02
CA ALA A 194 -10.16 -7.66 4.64
C ALA A 194 -10.10 -6.42 3.73
N ILE A 195 -9.71 -6.63 2.49
CA ILE A 195 -9.49 -5.61 1.49
C ILE A 195 -10.15 -6.04 0.19
N ALA A 196 -10.93 -5.18 -0.41
CA ALA A 196 -11.46 -5.35 -1.75
C ALA A 196 -11.37 -3.99 -2.46
N LEU A 197 -10.46 -3.87 -3.38
CA LEU A 197 -10.13 -2.62 -4.07
C LEU A 197 -10.04 -2.86 -5.56
N TRP A 198 -10.14 -1.79 -6.32
CA TRP A 198 -9.90 -1.73 -7.75
C TRP A 198 -8.97 -0.55 -8.02
N ASP A 199 -7.85 -0.80 -8.70
CA ASP A 199 -6.81 0.21 -8.93
C ASP A 199 -6.97 0.99 -10.25
N GLY A 200 -8.07 0.75 -10.94
CA GLY A 200 -8.35 1.29 -12.27
C GLY A 200 -8.27 0.25 -13.38
N THR A 201 -7.65 -0.88 -13.11
CA THR A 201 -7.43 -1.99 -14.04
C THR A 201 -7.81 -3.32 -13.39
N ASP A 202 -7.21 -3.64 -12.25
CA ASP A 202 -7.32 -4.92 -11.60
C ASP A 202 -8.07 -4.86 -10.26
N ASP A 203 -8.77 -5.94 -9.95
CA ASP A 203 -9.34 -6.17 -8.64
C ASP A 203 -8.24 -6.64 -7.67
N ILE A 204 -8.16 -6.00 -6.52
CA ILE A 204 -7.24 -6.33 -5.43
C ILE A 204 -8.05 -6.89 -4.27
N LEU A 205 -7.88 -8.17 -3.99
CA LEU A 205 -8.50 -8.83 -2.85
C LEU A 205 -7.43 -9.29 -1.87
N GLY A 206 -7.63 -9.02 -0.59
CA GLY A 206 -6.61 -9.37 0.40
C GLY A 206 -7.13 -9.48 1.81
N VAL A 207 -6.28 -10.04 2.65
CA VAL A 207 -6.48 -10.15 4.08
C VAL A 207 -5.26 -9.60 4.81
N THR A 208 -5.50 -9.05 6.00
CA THR A 208 -4.46 -8.61 6.91
C THR A 208 -4.62 -9.28 8.27
N TYR A 209 -3.50 -9.59 8.91
CA TYR A 209 -3.50 -10.17 10.24
C TYR A 209 -2.44 -9.51 11.12
N THR A 210 -2.89 -8.88 12.20
CA THR A 210 -2.04 -8.24 13.22
C THR A 210 -2.26 -8.96 14.55
N PRO A 211 -1.40 -9.90 14.96
CA PRO A 211 -1.61 -10.73 16.15
C PRO A 211 -1.86 -9.94 17.41
N THR A 212 -1.07 -8.90 17.62
CA THR A 212 -1.20 -7.96 18.74
C THR A 212 -0.96 -6.54 18.24
N PRO A 213 -1.41 -5.52 18.99
CA PRO A 213 -1.13 -4.14 18.64
C PRO A 213 0.36 -3.77 18.44
N LYS A 214 1.26 -4.57 18.91
CA LYS A 214 2.72 -4.36 18.86
C LYS A 214 3.44 -5.39 17.98
N SER A 215 2.73 -6.10 17.13
CA SER A 215 3.33 -7.05 16.21
C SER A 215 3.27 -6.56 14.77
N PRO A 216 4.11 -7.10 13.87
CA PRO A 216 3.96 -6.87 12.46
C PRO A 216 2.55 -7.21 11.97
N THR A 217 2.11 -6.51 10.97
CA THR A 217 0.91 -6.84 10.19
C THR A 217 1.33 -7.70 9.01
N PHE A 218 0.83 -8.92 8.97
CA PHE A 218 0.96 -9.81 7.82
C PHE A 218 -0.16 -9.50 6.84
N LYS A 219 0.16 -9.50 5.57
CA LYS A 219 -0.77 -9.17 4.49
C LYS A 219 -0.62 -10.18 3.36
N GLY A 220 -1.69 -10.47 2.66
CA GLY A 220 -1.62 -11.32 1.48
C GLY A 220 -2.92 -11.34 0.72
N GLY A 221 -2.85 -11.67 -0.57
CA GLY A 221 -4.02 -11.66 -1.42
C GLY A 221 -3.69 -11.93 -2.88
N VAL A 222 -4.64 -11.51 -3.72
CA VAL A 222 -4.52 -11.56 -5.18
C VAL A 222 -4.83 -10.19 -5.76
N PHE A 223 -4.27 -9.87 -6.92
CA PHE A 223 -4.69 -8.78 -7.75
C PHE A 223 -4.64 -9.24 -9.21
N GLY A 224 -5.75 -9.12 -9.91
CA GLY A 224 -5.91 -9.83 -11.17
C GLY A 224 -5.55 -11.31 -11.03
N ASP A 225 -4.70 -11.82 -11.92
CA ASP A 225 -4.20 -13.20 -11.92
C ASP A 225 -2.94 -13.41 -11.04
N HIS A 226 -2.51 -12.37 -10.35
CA HIS A 226 -1.28 -12.37 -9.55
C HIS A 226 -1.59 -12.59 -8.07
N TRP A 227 -0.62 -13.11 -7.32
CA TRP A 227 -0.73 -13.19 -5.86
C TRP A 227 0.42 -12.44 -5.19
N TRP A 228 0.16 -12.00 -3.98
CA TRP A 228 1.14 -11.27 -3.19
C TRP A 228 1.06 -11.66 -1.72
N ILE A 229 2.20 -11.57 -1.06
CA ILE A 229 2.31 -11.70 0.40
C ILE A 229 3.27 -10.64 0.92
N GLY A 230 3.11 -10.24 2.16
CA GLY A 230 4.01 -9.29 2.77
C GLY A 230 3.78 -9.14 4.26
N ALA A 231 4.62 -8.31 4.84
CA ALA A 231 4.49 -7.89 6.22
C ALA A 231 4.94 -6.44 6.35
N SER A 232 4.29 -5.68 7.22
CA SER A 232 4.73 -4.34 7.56
C SER A 232 4.74 -4.13 9.07
N TYR A 233 5.50 -3.11 9.48
CA TYR A 233 5.69 -2.79 10.88
C TYR A 233 5.85 -1.29 11.07
N THR A 234 5.02 -0.71 11.92
CA THR A 234 5.04 0.72 12.21
C THR A 234 5.80 0.99 13.50
N PHE A 235 6.84 1.78 13.40
CA PHE A 235 7.56 2.34 14.53
C PHE A 235 6.89 3.66 14.92
N THR A 236 6.32 3.73 16.12
CA THR A 236 5.74 4.96 16.65
C THR A 236 6.73 5.64 17.59
N HIS A 237 6.83 6.95 17.47
CA HIS A 237 7.73 7.76 18.30
C HIS A 237 7.01 8.31 19.54
#